data_d4286e85d7e992a18ce785157ebb9fff
#
_entry.id   d4286e85d7e992a18ce785157ebb9fff
#
_cell.length_a   1.000
_cell.length_b   1.000
_cell.length_c   1.000
_cell.angle_alpha   90.00
_cell.angle_beta   90.00
_cell.angle_gamma   90.00
#
_symmetry.space_group_name_H-M   'P 1'
#
loop_
_entity.id
_entity.type
_entity.pdbx_description
1 polymer ?
#
loop_
_entity_poly.entity_id
_entity_poly.type
_entity_poly.pdbx_seq_one_letter_code
_entity_poly.pdbx_strand_id
1 'polypeptide(L)'
;MPPESGNWLNNPHADDLDFQIEADFVGLMAPGMVQQALEIADKVSHIMNSGDGFYGGAFVGGLYSAAFIENDPARILDMALEGIPAESTFYQCIDDVRKLHKKYPRDWKQCWFEILKKWGSDTGCPKGVFLSFDLDAKINSAYVAMGLLYGEGDFGKSMEIATRCGQDSDCNPATVGGVLGVMLGKSGIPAFWREPLDEIWDLDFEGTDVSLAKGSLYSYNQALQLIEKNGGKVSDMEVTIPTAPVKVLPLEQNFTNTYPIFRDQKDAWMEKEYEFDFSGNGFCIWGNLVCLRGISKGYADRVSKKHVGSEVFALAEEADPYVAEIEVWIDGELDQVSILPMKGTSRKLEPAWKYLLPEGRHSVKMVWRNPDPSQYLLRINAIQYYSENPVKDVYYHN
;
A
#
# COMPACT_ATOMS: atom_id res chain seq x y z
N MET A 1 4.84 -15.34 -8.73
CA MET A 1 5.85 -15.34 -7.65
C MET A 1 6.65 -14.05 -7.75
N PRO A 2 7.27 -13.55 -6.67
CA PRO A 2 8.10 -12.35 -6.76
C PRO A 2 9.21 -12.48 -7.81
N PRO A 3 9.55 -11.41 -8.54
CA PRO A 3 8.97 -10.06 -8.45
C PRO A 3 7.64 -9.89 -9.20
N GLU A 4 7.22 -10.83 -10.01
CA GLU A 4 6.05 -10.71 -10.90
C GLU A 4 4.75 -10.56 -10.12
N SER A 5 4.65 -11.10 -8.89
CA SER A 5 3.44 -10.98 -8.06
C SER A 5 3.17 -9.53 -7.61
N GLY A 6 4.20 -8.72 -7.44
CA GLY A 6 4.08 -7.30 -7.10
C GLY A 6 3.93 -6.38 -8.30
N ASN A 7 4.18 -6.87 -9.53
CA ASN A 7 4.08 -6.06 -10.73
C ASN A 7 2.62 -5.67 -11.02
N TRP A 8 2.38 -4.41 -11.35
CA TRP A 8 1.04 -3.85 -11.59
C TRP A 8 0.22 -4.55 -12.69
N LEU A 9 0.86 -5.19 -13.65
CA LEU A 9 0.15 -6.01 -14.65
C LEU A 9 -0.49 -7.25 -14.02
N ASN A 10 0.10 -7.77 -12.94
CA ASN A 10 -0.37 -8.95 -12.22
C ASN A 10 -1.05 -8.61 -10.89
N ASN A 11 -0.86 -7.39 -10.41
CA ASN A 11 -1.46 -6.87 -9.18
C ASN A 11 -1.98 -5.44 -9.40
N PRO A 12 -3.28 -5.22 -9.60
CA PRO A 12 -3.84 -3.88 -9.78
C PRO A 12 -3.66 -2.96 -8.56
N HIS A 13 -3.25 -3.51 -7.42
CA HIS A 13 -2.98 -2.81 -6.16
C HIS A 13 -1.48 -2.53 -5.92
N ALA A 14 -0.65 -2.59 -6.95
CA ALA A 14 0.80 -2.45 -6.83
C ALA A 14 1.26 -1.11 -6.25
N ASP A 15 0.48 -0.02 -6.40
CA ASP A 15 0.75 1.30 -5.84
C ASP A 15 0.10 1.53 -4.46
N ASP A 16 -0.57 0.51 -3.90
CA ASP A 16 -1.15 0.61 -2.57
C ASP A 16 -0.05 0.59 -1.49
N LEU A 17 -0.40 1.05 -0.30
CA LEU A 17 0.55 1.25 0.83
C LEU A 17 0.92 -0.03 1.59
N ASP A 18 0.56 -1.22 1.10
CA ASP A 18 0.72 -2.47 1.86
C ASP A 18 2.15 -2.67 2.38
N PHE A 19 3.16 -2.56 1.52
CA PHE A 19 4.55 -2.66 1.96
C PHE A 19 5.01 -1.45 2.78
N GLN A 20 4.48 -0.26 2.49
CA GLN A 20 4.84 0.97 3.21
C GLN A 20 4.57 0.85 4.72
N ILE A 21 3.41 0.32 5.10
CA ILE A 21 3.01 0.21 6.51
C ILE A 21 3.71 -0.93 7.26
N GLU A 22 4.38 -1.82 6.53
CA GLU A 22 5.13 -2.94 7.09
C GLU A 22 6.65 -2.71 7.09
N ALA A 23 7.14 -1.65 6.44
CA ALA A 23 8.56 -1.46 6.14
C ALA A 23 9.42 -0.91 7.31
N ASP A 24 8.86 -0.70 8.48
CA ASP A 24 9.59 -0.27 9.67
C ASP A 24 10.73 -1.24 10.04
N PHE A 25 10.49 -2.56 9.95
CA PHE A 25 11.51 -3.58 10.22
C PHE A 25 12.74 -3.42 9.33
N VAL A 26 12.59 -2.95 8.10
CA VAL A 26 13.69 -2.75 7.13
C VAL A 26 14.72 -1.75 7.69
N GLY A 27 14.23 -0.61 8.18
CA GLY A 27 15.09 0.41 8.78
C GLY A 27 15.59 0.03 10.17
N LEU A 28 14.76 -0.63 10.99
CA LEU A 28 15.15 -1.11 12.32
C LEU A 28 16.28 -2.15 12.27
N MET A 29 16.32 -2.98 11.22
CA MET A 29 17.40 -3.94 10.99
C MET A 29 18.66 -3.32 10.38
N ALA A 30 18.58 -2.12 9.79
CA ALA A 30 19.67 -1.42 9.12
C ALA A 30 19.94 -0.04 9.71
N PRO A 31 20.23 0.08 11.02
CA PRO A 31 20.40 1.37 11.71
C PRO A 31 21.52 2.21 11.09
N GLY A 32 21.20 3.42 10.62
CA GLY A 32 22.14 4.32 9.97
C GLY A 32 22.70 3.84 8.62
N MET A 33 22.23 2.72 8.11
CA MET A 33 22.68 2.10 6.85
C MET A 33 21.60 2.18 5.79
N VAL A 34 21.26 3.39 5.34
CA VAL A 34 20.16 3.65 4.37
C VAL A 34 20.31 2.81 3.12
N GLN A 35 21.53 2.64 2.57
CA GLN A 35 21.77 1.81 1.39
C GLN A 35 21.31 0.36 1.63
N GLN A 36 21.62 -0.22 2.79
CA GLN A 36 21.23 -1.59 3.14
C GLN A 36 19.73 -1.72 3.38
N ALA A 37 19.11 -0.68 3.96
CA ALA A 37 17.66 -0.62 4.08
C ALA A 37 17.00 -0.67 2.68
N LEU A 38 17.48 0.11 1.72
CA LEU A 38 16.98 0.08 0.34
C LEU A 38 17.18 -1.28 -0.33
N GLU A 39 18.32 -1.95 -0.11
CA GLU A 39 18.60 -3.30 -0.65
C GLU A 39 17.69 -4.37 -0.05
N ILE A 40 17.27 -4.23 1.21
CA ILE A 40 16.28 -5.11 1.83
C ILE A 40 14.89 -4.81 1.26
N ALA A 41 14.51 -3.54 1.18
CA ALA A 41 13.25 -3.10 0.61
C ALA A 41 13.05 -3.62 -0.82
N ASP A 42 14.05 -3.48 -1.68
CA ASP A 42 14.04 -3.97 -3.06
C ASP A 42 13.74 -5.47 -3.15
N LYS A 43 14.27 -6.27 -2.22
CA LYS A 43 14.04 -7.71 -2.22
C LYS A 43 12.66 -8.15 -1.75
N VAL A 44 12.05 -7.43 -0.80
CA VAL A 44 10.83 -7.90 -0.14
C VAL A 44 9.57 -7.20 -0.64
N SER A 45 9.65 -5.95 -1.10
CA SER A 45 8.51 -5.18 -1.59
C SER A 45 7.81 -5.84 -2.77
N HIS A 46 8.60 -6.38 -3.71
CA HIS A 46 8.10 -6.98 -4.95
C HIS A 46 7.32 -8.29 -4.75
N ILE A 47 7.12 -8.70 -3.50
CA ILE A 47 6.12 -9.73 -3.15
C ILE A 47 4.71 -9.19 -3.44
N MET A 48 4.45 -7.92 -3.12
CA MET A 48 3.10 -7.32 -3.20
C MET A 48 3.03 -5.96 -3.92
N ASN A 49 4.13 -5.23 -4.06
CA ASN A 49 4.12 -3.88 -4.63
C ASN A 49 5.18 -3.70 -5.74
N SER A 50 4.99 -2.68 -6.56
CA SER A 50 5.96 -2.08 -7.49
C SER A 50 5.68 -0.58 -7.57
N GLY A 51 6.52 0.19 -8.29
CA GLY A 51 6.30 1.62 -8.47
C GLY A 51 6.17 2.40 -7.17
N ASP A 52 5.11 3.20 -7.04
CA ASP A 52 4.89 4.06 -5.87
C ASP A 52 4.71 3.24 -4.57
N GLY A 53 4.12 2.04 -4.62
CA GLY A 53 4.00 1.14 -3.46
C GLY A 53 5.36 0.62 -2.97
N PHE A 54 6.26 0.26 -3.91
CA PHE A 54 7.65 -0.09 -3.59
C PHE A 54 8.39 1.10 -2.97
N TYR A 55 8.30 2.27 -3.60
CA TYR A 55 8.99 3.45 -3.09
C TYR A 55 8.47 3.89 -1.72
N GLY A 56 7.17 3.68 -1.44
CA GLY A 56 6.59 3.93 -0.12
C GLY A 56 7.30 3.15 0.99
N GLY A 57 7.48 1.85 0.79
CA GLY A 57 8.21 1.01 1.76
C GLY A 57 9.70 1.32 1.81
N ALA A 58 10.36 1.55 0.66
CA ALA A 58 11.77 1.95 0.62
C ALA A 58 12.01 3.28 1.37
N PHE A 59 11.10 4.25 1.19
CA PHE A 59 11.13 5.52 1.90
C PHE A 59 10.95 5.36 3.41
N VAL A 60 9.97 4.58 3.86
CA VAL A 60 9.74 4.31 5.29
C VAL A 60 10.95 3.61 5.90
N GLY A 61 11.48 2.55 5.26
CA GLY A 61 12.71 1.91 5.70
C GLY A 61 13.89 2.88 5.81
N GLY A 62 14.02 3.80 4.83
CA GLY A 62 15.00 4.87 4.85
C GLY A 62 14.83 5.85 6.02
N LEU A 63 13.57 6.26 6.33
CA LEU A 63 13.27 7.13 7.47
C LEU A 63 13.70 6.50 8.80
N TYR A 64 13.31 5.24 9.04
CA TYR A 64 13.70 4.53 10.26
C TYR A 64 15.21 4.33 10.35
N SER A 65 15.87 3.98 9.24
CA SER A 65 17.33 3.82 9.20
C SER A 65 18.05 5.14 9.55
N ALA A 66 17.65 6.25 8.92
CA ALA A 66 18.26 7.56 9.14
C ALA A 66 18.05 8.09 10.56
N ALA A 67 16.90 7.82 11.17
CA ALA A 67 16.54 8.27 12.52
C ALA A 67 17.46 7.72 13.64
N PHE A 68 18.27 6.69 13.37
CA PHE A 68 19.29 6.22 14.32
C PHE A 68 20.51 7.16 14.44
N ILE A 69 20.77 7.99 13.41
CA ILE A 69 21.99 8.79 13.33
C ILE A 69 21.72 10.28 13.09
N GLU A 70 20.47 10.66 12.90
CA GLU A 70 20.07 12.06 12.66
C GLU A 70 18.90 12.43 13.59
N ASN A 71 18.88 13.68 14.07
CA ASN A 71 17.87 14.19 15.01
C ASN A 71 16.99 15.31 14.41
N ASP A 72 17.26 15.72 13.18
CA ASP A 72 16.44 16.69 12.46
C ASP A 72 15.49 15.96 11.52
N PRO A 73 14.15 16.01 11.75
CA PRO A 73 13.18 15.34 10.88
C PRO A 73 13.29 15.73 9.40
N ALA A 74 13.68 16.97 9.08
CA ALA A 74 13.85 17.39 7.71
C ALA A 74 15.05 16.70 7.03
N ARG A 75 16.14 16.52 7.78
CA ARG A 75 17.32 15.80 7.29
C ARG A 75 17.08 14.30 7.20
N ILE A 76 16.36 13.71 8.16
CA ILE A 76 15.93 12.31 8.09
C ILE A 76 15.14 12.06 6.81
N LEU A 77 14.21 12.95 6.48
CA LEU A 77 13.42 12.88 5.25
C LEU A 77 14.30 13.04 4.00
N ASP A 78 15.25 13.97 3.99
CA ASP A 78 16.19 14.15 2.89
C ASP A 78 17.01 12.87 2.64
N MET A 79 17.55 12.26 3.72
CA MET A 79 18.33 11.01 3.64
C MET A 79 17.48 9.84 3.10
N ALA A 80 16.23 9.73 3.53
CA ALA A 80 15.32 8.68 3.05
C ALA A 80 14.99 8.83 1.54
N LEU A 81 15.00 10.05 1.01
CA LEU A 81 14.74 10.32 -0.40
C LEU A 81 15.96 10.12 -1.32
N GLU A 82 17.19 10.07 -0.79
CA GLU A 82 18.40 9.97 -1.62
C GLU A 82 18.38 8.77 -2.57
N GLY A 83 17.75 7.68 -2.19
CA GLY A 83 17.66 6.45 -2.99
C GLY A 83 16.45 6.37 -3.91
N ILE A 84 15.49 7.30 -3.83
CA ILE A 84 14.28 7.28 -4.64
C ILE A 84 14.54 8.06 -5.94
N PRO A 85 14.20 7.50 -7.12
CA PRO A 85 14.41 8.20 -8.40
C PRO A 85 13.63 9.52 -8.47
N ALA A 86 14.30 10.61 -8.79
CA ALA A 86 13.70 11.95 -8.86
C ALA A 86 12.61 12.08 -9.95
N GLU A 87 12.64 11.21 -10.94
CA GLU A 87 11.67 11.13 -12.02
C GLU A 87 10.38 10.43 -11.60
N SER A 88 10.38 9.68 -10.48
CA SER A 88 9.18 8.98 -9.98
C SER A 88 8.12 9.96 -9.48
N THR A 89 6.85 9.62 -9.67
CA THR A 89 5.71 10.35 -9.12
C THR A 89 5.77 10.39 -7.59
N PHE A 90 6.25 9.32 -6.97
CA PHE A 90 6.48 9.26 -5.53
C PHE A 90 7.44 10.36 -5.03
N TYR A 91 8.65 10.43 -5.62
CA TYR A 91 9.63 11.46 -5.25
C TYR A 91 9.06 12.87 -5.45
N GLN A 92 8.42 13.11 -6.58
CA GLN A 92 7.85 14.42 -6.92
C GLN A 92 6.78 14.86 -5.91
N CYS A 93 5.94 13.93 -5.43
CA CYS A 93 4.94 14.21 -4.41
C CYS A 93 5.58 14.61 -3.08
N ILE A 94 6.59 13.87 -2.62
CA ILE A 94 7.30 14.19 -1.37
C ILE A 94 8.10 15.49 -1.49
N ASP A 95 8.72 15.74 -2.65
CA ASP A 95 9.44 17.00 -2.89
C ASP A 95 8.50 18.21 -2.93
N ASP A 96 7.26 18.04 -3.41
CA ASP A 96 6.23 19.06 -3.30
C ASP A 96 5.88 19.36 -1.83
N VAL A 97 5.81 18.36 -0.95
CA VAL A 97 5.64 18.59 0.50
C VAL A 97 6.79 19.46 1.03
N ARG A 98 8.05 19.15 0.69
CA ARG A 98 9.23 19.92 1.11
C ARG A 98 9.17 21.38 0.62
N LYS A 99 8.79 21.58 -0.64
CA LYS A 99 8.62 22.92 -1.24
C LYS A 99 7.49 23.69 -0.57
N LEU A 100 6.35 23.05 -0.35
CA LEU A 100 5.18 23.66 0.29
C LEU A 100 5.43 23.96 1.78
N HIS A 101 6.18 23.12 2.50
CA HIS A 101 6.61 23.40 3.86
C HIS A 101 7.45 24.68 3.92
N LYS A 102 8.41 24.86 2.98
CA LYS A 102 9.18 26.12 2.88
C LYS A 102 8.31 27.32 2.57
N LYS A 103 7.26 27.14 1.75
CA LYS A 103 6.33 28.21 1.36
C LYS A 103 5.32 28.55 2.48
N TYR A 104 4.85 27.53 3.22
CA TYR A 104 3.83 27.64 4.27
C TYR A 104 4.34 27.04 5.59
N PRO A 105 5.41 27.56 6.21
CA PRO A 105 6.12 26.88 7.29
C PRO A 105 5.30 26.68 8.59
N ARG A 106 4.16 27.39 8.73
CA ARG A 106 3.28 27.29 9.90
C ARG A 106 1.86 26.85 9.56
N ASP A 107 1.58 26.59 8.30
CA ASP A 107 0.24 26.24 7.83
C ASP A 107 0.26 24.89 7.10
N TRP A 108 0.27 23.82 7.90
CA TRP A 108 0.20 22.46 7.37
C TRP A 108 -1.10 22.19 6.62
N LYS A 109 -2.22 22.87 6.95
CA LYS A 109 -3.51 22.69 6.27
C LYS A 109 -3.47 23.20 4.84
N GLN A 110 -2.77 24.31 4.60
CA GLN A 110 -2.57 24.81 3.25
C GLN A 110 -1.66 23.86 2.44
N CYS A 111 -0.60 23.33 3.06
CA CYS A 111 0.24 22.30 2.44
C CYS A 111 -0.60 21.06 2.08
N TRP A 112 -1.38 20.55 3.03
CA TRP A 112 -2.29 19.41 2.83
C TRP A 112 -3.25 19.65 1.67
N PHE A 113 -3.87 20.82 1.59
CA PHE A 113 -4.81 21.18 0.53
C PHE A 113 -4.14 21.14 -0.85
N GLU A 114 -2.95 21.70 -1.00
CA GLU A 114 -2.20 21.70 -2.26
C GLU A 114 -1.76 20.29 -2.67
N ILE A 115 -1.30 19.48 -1.72
CA ILE A 115 -0.93 18.08 -1.96
C ILE A 115 -2.15 17.27 -2.39
N LEU A 116 -3.25 17.35 -1.63
CA LEU A 116 -4.48 16.63 -1.97
C LEU A 116 -5.03 17.04 -3.34
N LYS A 117 -5.02 18.33 -3.63
CA LYS A 117 -5.48 18.88 -4.92
C LYS A 117 -4.67 18.34 -6.09
N LYS A 118 -3.35 18.23 -5.95
CA LYS A 118 -2.47 17.80 -7.03
C LYS A 118 -2.40 16.27 -7.17
N TRP A 119 -2.31 15.55 -6.06
CA TRP A 119 -1.96 14.14 -6.02
C TRP A 119 -3.11 13.21 -5.59
N GLY A 120 -4.18 13.73 -5.01
CA GLY A 120 -5.26 12.92 -4.42
C GLY A 120 -6.17 12.20 -5.41
N SER A 121 -6.09 12.50 -6.71
CA SER A 121 -6.84 11.83 -7.77
C SER A 121 -5.95 11.17 -8.81
N ASP A 122 -4.64 11.18 -8.58
CA ASP A 122 -3.64 10.57 -9.45
C ASP A 122 -3.42 9.10 -9.02
N THR A 123 -4.41 8.28 -9.30
CA THR A 123 -4.33 6.85 -8.97
C THR A 123 -4.76 5.99 -10.14
N GLY A 124 -3.93 4.99 -10.47
CA GLY A 124 -4.27 3.92 -11.42
C GLY A 124 -4.97 2.75 -10.75
N CYS A 125 -4.83 2.60 -9.42
CA CYS A 125 -5.45 1.52 -8.66
C CYS A 125 -6.98 1.51 -8.83
N PRO A 126 -7.58 0.37 -9.25
CA PRO A 126 -9.01 0.27 -9.53
C PRO A 126 -9.92 0.71 -8.39
N LYS A 127 -9.52 0.45 -7.14
CA LYS A 127 -10.31 0.82 -5.96
C LYS A 127 -10.45 2.33 -5.81
N GLY A 128 -9.44 3.10 -6.25
CA GLY A 128 -9.39 4.55 -6.12
C GLY A 128 -9.89 5.32 -7.33
N VAL A 129 -10.11 4.67 -8.46
CA VAL A 129 -10.52 5.36 -9.70
C VAL A 129 -11.87 6.04 -9.53
N PHE A 130 -11.88 7.39 -9.60
CA PHE A 130 -13.05 8.26 -9.41
C PHE A 130 -13.78 8.08 -8.08
N LEU A 131 -13.12 7.55 -7.07
CA LEU A 131 -13.63 7.36 -5.73
C LEU A 131 -12.67 7.94 -4.69
N SER A 132 -13.14 8.07 -3.45
CA SER A 132 -12.25 8.28 -2.32
C SER A 132 -11.38 7.04 -2.14
N PHE A 133 -10.07 7.24 -2.08
CA PHE A 133 -9.09 6.16 -1.97
C PHE A 133 -8.13 6.46 -0.84
N ASP A 134 -8.05 5.54 0.12
CA ASP A 134 -7.31 5.69 1.37
C ASP A 134 -5.97 4.92 1.39
N LEU A 135 -5.67 4.13 0.35
CA LEU A 135 -4.54 3.21 0.33
C LEU A 135 -3.40 3.62 -0.62
N ASP A 136 -3.46 4.76 -1.29
CA ASP A 136 -2.39 5.23 -2.18
C ASP A 136 -1.09 5.50 -1.39
N ALA A 137 0.00 4.78 -1.72
CA ALA A 137 1.28 4.85 -1.01
C ALA A 137 1.90 6.25 -1.07
N LYS A 138 1.82 6.91 -2.22
CA LYS A 138 2.42 8.22 -2.47
C LYS A 138 1.82 9.31 -1.56
N ILE A 139 0.48 9.40 -1.53
CA ILE A 139 -0.19 10.44 -0.73
C ILE A 139 -0.09 10.15 0.77
N ASN A 140 -0.14 8.88 1.19
CA ASN A 140 0.05 8.51 2.58
C ASN A 140 1.49 8.80 3.05
N SER A 141 2.49 8.53 2.23
CA SER A 141 3.88 8.94 2.51
C SER A 141 4.03 10.47 2.58
N ALA A 142 3.29 11.22 1.76
CA ALA A 142 3.28 12.69 1.87
C ALA A 142 2.72 13.15 3.23
N TYR A 143 1.71 12.46 3.77
CA TYR A 143 1.15 12.79 5.08
C TYR A 143 2.08 12.40 6.24
N VAL A 144 2.83 11.30 6.09
CA VAL A 144 3.94 10.97 7.00
C VAL A 144 4.99 12.10 6.99
N ALA A 145 5.42 12.52 5.80
CA ALA A 145 6.39 13.61 5.66
C ALA A 145 5.87 14.94 6.27
N MET A 146 4.59 15.25 6.09
CA MET A 146 3.96 16.41 6.72
C MET A 146 3.96 16.32 8.24
N GLY A 147 3.62 15.15 8.81
CA GLY A 147 3.66 14.90 10.24
C GLY A 147 5.05 15.18 10.82
N LEU A 148 6.09 14.66 10.17
CA LEU A 148 7.48 14.87 10.59
C LEU A 148 7.91 16.34 10.48
N LEU A 149 7.67 17.00 9.35
CA LEU A 149 8.12 18.38 9.11
C LEU A 149 7.41 19.41 9.98
N TYR A 150 6.07 19.36 10.03
CA TYR A 150 5.28 20.36 10.78
C TYR A 150 5.16 20.05 12.26
N GLY A 151 5.46 18.81 12.67
CA GLY A 151 5.57 18.42 14.06
C GLY A 151 6.84 18.93 14.74
N GLU A 152 7.90 19.22 13.99
CA GLU A 152 9.16 19.80 14.47
C GLU A 152 9.80 18.98 15.61
N GLY A 153 9.65 17.64 15.56
CA GLY A 153 10.19 16.71 16.56
C GLY A 153 9.30 16.52 17.80
N ASP A 154 8.19 17.26 17.95
CA ASP A 154 7.21 17.00 19.00
C ASP A 154 6.42 15.74 18.67
N PHE A 155 6.47 14.72 19.55
CA PHE A 155 5.89 13.41 19.35
C PHE A 155 4.37 13.45 19.13
N GLY A 156 3.64 14.14 20.01
CA GLY A 156 2.19 14.22 19.95
C GLY A 156 1.70 15.08 18.79
N LYS A 157 2.29 16.24 18.57
CA LYS A 157 1.96 17.16 17.47
C LYS A 157 2.19 16.51 16.10
N SER A 158 3.30 15.79 15.95
CA SER A 158 3.63 15.10 14.69
C SER A 158 2.57 14.04 14.33
N MET A 159 2.22 13.19 15.31
CA MET A 159 1.19 12.16 15.11
C MET A 159 -0.19 12.78 14.89
N GLU A 160 -0.55 13.85 15.62
CA GLU A 160 -1.81 14.55 15.42
C GLU A 160 -1.94 15.10 14.00
N ILE A 161 -0.89 15.71 13.46
CA ILE A 161 -0.90 16.25 12.09
C ILE A 161 -1.06 15.12 11.08
N ALA A 162 -0.29 14.03 11.19
CA ALA A 162 -0.41 12.88 10.29
C ALA A 162 -1.82 12.28 10.30
N THR A 163 -2.40 12.07 11.50
CA THR A 163 -3.78 11.60 11.66
C THR A 163 -4.79 12.51 10.98
N ARG A 164 -4.65 13.84 11.18
CA ARG A 164 -5.60 14.84 10.66
C ARG A 164 -5.48 15.09 9.16
N CYS A 165 -4.39 14.67 8.53
CA CYS A 165 -4.29 14.69 7.07
C CYS A 165 -5.30 13.74 6.41
N GLY A 166 -5.79 12.73 7.12
CA GLY A 166 -6.76 11.77 6.59
C GLY A 166 -6.10 10.61 5.86
N GLN A 167 -6.84 9.98 4.96
CA GLN A 167 -6.46 8.75 4.28
C GLN A 167 -6.24 7.64 5.33
N ASP A 168 -5.07 7.01 5.39
CA ASP A 168 -4.73 6.01 6.38
C ASP A 168 -4.37 6.67 7.73
N SER A 169 -5.39 7.02 8.50
CA SER A 169 -5.27 7.86 9.69
C SER A 169 -4.77 7.14 10.95
N ASP A 170 -4.46 5.85 10.87
CA ASP A 170 -3.87 5.02 11.92
C ASP A 170 -2.45 4.59 11.56
N CYS A 171 -2.17 4.15 10.33
CA CYS A 171 -0.82 3.75 9.95
C CYS A 171 0.12 4.96 9.74
N ASN A 172 -0.35 6.05 9.15
CA ASN A 172 0.49 7.24 8.96
C ASN A 172 1.04 7.79 10.29
N PRO A 173 0.23 8.04 11.35
CA PRO A 173 0.77 8.44 12.65
C PRO A 173 1.58 7.34 13.34
N ALA A 174 1.31 6.05 13.10
CA ALA A 174 2.12 4.95 13.62
C ALA A 174 3.54 5.02 13.04
N THR A 175 3.69 5.23 11.72
CA THR A 175 4.99 5.43 11.07
C THR A 175 5.71 6.66 11.62
N VAL A 176 5.02 7.80 11.75
CA VAL A 176 5.60 9.03 12.33
C VAL A 176 6.05 8.80 13.76
N GLY A 177 5.22 8.17 14.60
CA GLY A 177 5.56 7.84 15.99
C GLY A 177 6.73 6.88 16.09
N GLY A 178 6.82 5.90 15.19
CA GLY A 178 7.94 4.95 15.12
C GLY A 178 9.26 5.63 14.76
N VAL A 179 9.28 6.47 13.73
CA VAL A 179 10.49 7.25 13.35
C VAL A 179 10.95 8.15 14.48
N LEU A 180 10.04 8.91 15.12
CA LEU A 180 10.35 9.74 16.27
C LEU A 180 10.78 8.90 17.48
N GLY A 181 10.19 7.71 17.66
CA GLY A 181 10.58 6.77 18.72
C GLY A 181 12.01 6.27 18.56
N VAL A 182 12.47 6.02 17.33
CA VAL A 182 13.88 5.70 17.04
C VAL A 182 14.78 6.89 17.35
N MET A 183 14.41 8.07 16.87
CA MET A 183 15.16 9.31 17.10
C MET A 183 15.34 9.66 18.59
N LEU A 184 14.27 9.48 19.37
CA LEU A 184 14.25 9.84 20.82
C LEU A 184 14.77 8.72 21.73
N GLY A 185 14.75 7.48 21.26
CA GLY A 185 14.91 6.29 22.08
C GLY A 185 13.73 6.06 23.06
N LYS A 186 13.57 4.84 23.59
CA LYS A 186 12.45 4.49 24.49
C LYS A 186 12.30 5.46 25.66
N SER A 187 13.39 5.90 26.27
CA SER A 187 13.36 6.82 27.42
C SER A 187 12.93 8.25 27.05
N GLY A 188 13.11 8.65 25.78
CA GLY A 188 12.72 9.96 25.27
C GLY A 188 11.27 10.05 24.81
N ILE A 189 10.59 8.91 24.61
CA ILE A 189 9.17 8.91 24.29
C ILE A 189 8.36 9.43 25.48
N PRO A 190 7.46 10.43 25.31
CA PRO A 190 6.69 10.99 26.41
C PRO A 190 5.87 9.92 27.15
N ALA A 191 5.81 10.02 28.48
CA ALA A 191 5.20 9.03 29.38
C ALA A 191 3.77 8.65 28.96
N PHE A 192 2.97 9.64 28.56
CA PHE A 192 1.60 9.43 28.07
C PHE A 192 1.49 8.35 26.97
N TRP A 193 2.45 8.28 26.06
CA TRP A 193 2.49 7.32 24.96
C TRP A 193 3.15 5.99 25.33
N ARG A 194 4.10 6.03 26.27
CA ARG A 194 4.91 4.88 26.66
C ARG A 194 4.28 4.02 27.77
N GLU A 195 3.75 4.65 28.81
CA GLU A 195 3.27 3.95 30.02
C GLU A 195 2.26 2.84 29.71
N PRO A 196 1.26 3.00 28.80
CA PRO A 196 0.36 1.91 28.46
C PRO A 196 1.07 0.70 27.84
N LEU A 197 2.18 0.90 27.12
CA LEU A 197 2.95 -0.18 26.51
C LEU A 197 3.82 -0.91 27.55
N ASP A 198 4.27 -0.24 28.60
CA ASP A 198 5.04 -0.88 29.66
C ASP A 198 4.25 -1.96 30.40
N GLU A 199 2.92 -1.83 30.47
CA GLU A 199 2.03 -2.84 31.07
C GLU A 199 1.92 -4.12 30.23
N ILE A 200 2.06 -4.05 28.92
CA ILE A 200 1.93 -5.17 27.98
C ILE A 200 3.24 -5.59 27.34
N TRP A 201 4.38 -5.03 27.81
CA TRP A 201 5.70 -5.18 27.20
C TRP A 201 6.12 -6.64 26.99
N ASP A 202 5.82 -7.51 27.96
CA ASP A 202 6.18 -8.93 27.93
C ASP A 202 5.01 -9.86 27.53
N LEU A 203 3.82 -9.30 27.23
CA LEU A 203 2.69 -10.11 26.77
C LEU A 203 2.86 -10.51 25.30
N ASP A 204 2.73 -11.81 25.05
CA ASP A 204 2.77 -12.32 23.68
C ASP A 204 1.55 -11.83 22.88
N PHE A 205 1.74 -11.48 21.61
CA PHE A 205 0.67 -11.17 20.69
C PHE A 205 -0.19 -12.41 20.45
N GLU A 206 -1.49 -12.21 20.23
CA GLU A 206 -2.42 -13.30 19.98
C GLU A 206 -1.95 -14.18 18.81
N GLY A 207 -1.96 -15.49 19.03
CA GLY A 207 -1.55 -16.48 18.02
C GLY A 207 -0.04 -16.61 17.78
N THR A 208 0.80 -15.96 18.59
CA THR A 208 2.26 -16.03 18.49
C THR A 208 2.93 -16.25 19.86
N ASP A 209 4.24 -16.53 19.85
CA ASP A 209 5.10 -16.53 21.02
C ASP A 209 5.99 -15.27 21.09
N VAL A 210 5.63 -14.21 20.38
CA VAL A 210 6.37 -12.94 20.28
C VAL A 210 5.66 -11.85 21.07
N SER A 211 6.40 -11.16 21.92
CA SER A 211 5.99 -9.93 22.62
C SER A 211 6.75 -8.71 22.09
N LEU A 212 6.39 -7.51 22.53
CA LEU A 212 7.16 -6.30 22.24
C LEU A 212 8.63 -6.44 22.68
N ALA A 213 8.89 -7.03 23.86
CA ALA A 213 10.25 -7.31 24.35
C ALA A 213 11.01 -8.24 23.40
N LYS A 214 10.42 -9.35 23.03
CA LYS A 214 11.05 -10.34 22.14
C LYS A 214 11.27 -9.78 20.74
N GLY A 215 10.29 -9.08 20.16
CA GLY A 215 10.39 -8.44 18.85
C GLY A 215 11.51 -7.40 18.81
N SER A 216 11.62 -6.57 19.86
CA SER A 216 12.71 -5.60 20.00
C SER A 216 14.09 -6.28 20.07
N LEU A 217 14.20 -7.39 20.79
CA LEU A 217 15.45 -8.16 20.87
C LEU A 217 15.80 -8.81 19.54
N TYR A 218 14.82 -9.32 18.79
CA TYR A 218 15.05 -9.88 17.46
C TYR A 218 15.59 -8.81 16.50
N SER A 219 14.95 -7.64 16.44
CA SER A 219 15.40 -6.52 15.59
C SER A 219 16.80 -6.04 15.98
N TYR A 220 17.10 -5.92 17.27
CA TYR A 220 18.42 -5.58 17.77
C TYR A 220 19.51 -6.57 17.33
N ASN A 221 19.27 -7.86 17.51
CA ASN A 221 20.23 -8.90 17.10
C ASN A 221 20.45 -8.93 15.58
N GLN A 222 19.40 -8.73 14.79
CA GLN A 222 19.51 -8.62 13.35
C GLN A 222 20.33 -7.40 12.92
N ALA A 223 20.10 -6.26 13.58
CA ALA A 223 20.84 -5.04 13.32
C ALA A 223 22.35 -5.21 13.57
N LEU A 224 22.74 -5.81 14.70
CA LEU A 224 24.14 -6.08 15.00
C LEU A 224 24.80 -7.00 13.95
N GLN A 225 24.11 -8.08 13.56
CA GLN A 225 24.62 -8.99 12.53
C GLN A 225 24.76 -8.29 11.17
N LEU A 226 23.83 -7.43 10.81
CA LEU A 226 23.89 -6.68 9.55
C LEU A 226 25.04 -5.66 9.56
N ILE A 227 25.27 -4.99 10.69
CA ILE A 227 26.41 -4.08 10.89
C ILE A 227 27.74 -4.81 10.68
N GLU A 228 27.96 -5.94 11.35
CA GLU A 228 29.17 -6.74 11.20
C GLU A 228 29.37 -7.25 9.78
N LYS A 229 28.29 -7.76 9.16
CA LYS A 229 28.30 -8.24 7.78
C LYS A 229 28.73 -7.17 6.77
N ASN A 230 28.42 -5.90 7.06
CA ASN A 230 28.77 -4.74 6.22
C ASN A 230 30.10 -4.08 6.62
N GLY A 231 30.89 -4.70 7.49
CA GLY A 231 32.23 -4.24 7.88
C GLY A 231 32.26 -3.29 9.07
N GLY A 232 31.13 -3.15 9.76
CA GLY A 232 31.07 -2.44 11.04
C GLY A 232 31.71 -3.23 12.17
N LYS A 233 31.76 -2.65 13.36
CA LYS A 233 32.33 -3.29 14.57
C LYS A 233 31.32 -3.25 15.69
N VAL A 234 31.17 -4.38 16.37
CA VAL A 234 30.28 -4.52 17.52
C VAL A 234 31.11 -4.95 18.73
N SER A 235 30.93 -4.25 19.84
CA SER A 235 31.46 -4.62 21.16
C SER A 235 30.40 -4.37 22.22
N ASP A 236 30.65 -4.80 23.45
CA ASP A 236 29.72 -4.62 24.57
C ASP A 236 29.39 -3.14 24.88
N MET A 237 30.28 -2.22 24.51
CA MET A 237 30.20 -0.80 24.87
C MET A 237 30.04 0.12 23.67
N GLU A 238 30.33 -0.35 22.45
CA GLU A 238 30.39 0.52 21.27
C GLU A 238 30.05 -0.25 20.00
N VAL A 239 29.29 0.39 19.13
CA VAL A 239 28.95 -0.11 17.80
C VAL A 239 29.40 0.93 16.77
N THR A 240 30.25 0.53 15.83
CA THR A 240 30.63 1.35 14.68
C THR A 240 29.80 0.98 13.49
N ILE A 241 28.90 1.88 13.06
CA ILE A 241 28.03 1.69 11.91
C ILE A 241 28.78 2.07 10.63
N PRO A 242 28.88 1.16 9.63
CA PRO A 242 29.49 1.50 8.34
C PRO A 242 28.56 2.38 7.54
N THR A 243 29.09 3.44 6.93
CA THR A 243 28.33 4.29 5.99
C THR A 243 28.74 3.95 4.56
N ALA A 244 27.76 3.89 3.67
CA ALA A 244 27.96 3.73 2.23
C ALA A 244 27.19 4.82 1.48
N PRO A 245 27.70 5.29 0.32
CA PRO A 245 26.91 6.16 -0.54
C PRO A 245 25.61 5.49 -0.96
N VAL A 246 24.52 6.22 -0.89
CA VAL A 246 23.20 5.74 -1.33
C VAL A 246 23.18 5.71 -2.86
N LYS A 247 22.75 4.59 -3.43
CA LYS A 247 22.52 4.40 -4.86
C LYS A 247 21.04 4.58 -5.12
N VAL A 248 20.74 5.36 -6.16
CA VAL A 248 19.35 5.53 -6.61
C VAL A 248 18.80 4.20 -7.13
N LEU A 249 17.63 3.82 -6.67
CA LEU A 249 16.89 2.65 -7.12
C LEU A 249 16.51 2.78 -8.61
N PRO A 250 16.27 1.67 -9.30
CA PRO A 250 15.72 1.71 -10.66
C PRO A 250 14.41 2.49 -10.70
N LEU A 251 14.18 3.22 -11.80
CA LEU A 251 12.88 3.87 -12.02
C LEU A 251 11.82 2.80 -12.35
N GLU A 252 10.80 2.75 -11.51
CA GLU A 252 9.58 1.99 -11.75
C GLU A 252 8.40 2.95 -11.83
N GLN A 253 7.52 2.74 -12.78
CA GLN A 253 6.30 3.53 -12.94
C GLN A 253 5.17 2.62 -13.37
N ASN A 254 4.17 2.49 -12.51
CA ASN A 254 2.98 1.71 -12.77
C ASN A 254 1.98 2.51 -13.63
N PHE A 255 1.05 1.81 -14.26
CA PHE A 255 -0.03 2.36 -15.08
C PHE A 255 0.44 3.32 -16.18
N THR A 256 1.69 3.18 -16.66
CA THR A 256 2.21 4.00 -17.77
C THR A 256 1.33 3.82 -19.01
N ASN A 257 0.90 4.95 -19.60
CA ASN A 257 -0.03 4.98 -20.73
C ASN A 257 -1.35 4.21 -20.48
N THR A 258 -1.80 4.16 -19.23
CA THR A 258 -3.00 3.44 -18.81
C THR A 258 -3.77 4.34 -17.84
N TYR A 259 -4.50 5.30 -18.40
CA TYR A 259 -5.23 6.30 -17.62
C TYR A 259 -6.68 5.86 -17.43
N PRO A 260 -7.23 5.95 -16.21
CA PRO A 260 -8.64 5.67 -15.99
C PRO A 260 -9.52 6.70 -16.73
N ILE A 261 -10.48 6.22 -17.49
CA ILE A 261 -11.36 7.06 -18.30
C ILE A 261 -12.82 7.02 -17.85
N PHE A 262 -13.29 5.88 -17.36
CA PHE A 262 -14.68 5.70 -16.96
C PHE A 262 -14.85 4.55 -15.99
N ARG A 263 -15.69 4.72 -14.98
CA ARG A 263 -16.15 3.68 -14.07
C ARG A 263 -17.63 3.42 -14.31
N ASP A 264 -17.93 2.23 -14.80
CA ASP A 264 -19.28 1.77 -15.10
C ASP A 264 -19.84 0.97 -13.92
N GLN A 265 -20.75 1.58 -13.17
CA GLN A 265 -21.41 0.94 -12.05
C GLN A 265 -22.44 -0.08 -12.55
N LYS A 266 -22.19 -1.38 -12.33
CA LYS A 266 -23.03 -2.46 -12.90
C LYS A 266 -24.06 -3.00 -11.94
N ASP A 267 -23.66 -3.36 -10.72
CA ASP A 267 -24.49 -4.10 -9.75
C ASP A 267 -25.17 -5.35 -10.35
N ALA A 268 -24.41 -6.10 -11.16
CA ALA A 268 -24.87 -7.26 -11.91
C ALA A 268 -24.44 -8.57 -11.23
N TRP A 269 -25.13 -9.66 -11.60
CA TRP A 269 -24.84 -11.01 -11.14
C TRP A 269 -24.55 -11.92 -12.32
N MET A 270 -23.43 -12.64 -12.26
CA MET A 270 -23.07 -13.65 -13.25
C MET A 270 -23.34 -15.04 -12.67
N GLU A 271 -24.17 -15.81 -13.36
CA GLU A 271 -24.49 -17.21 -13.05
C GLU A 271 -23.67 -18.19 -13.89
N LYS A 272 -23.42 -17.86 -15.15
CA LYS A 272 -22.66 -18.70 -16.10
C LYS A 272 -21.75 -17.88 -17.02
N GLU A 273 -22.28 -16.81 -17.60
CA GLU A 273 -21.57 -15.98 -18.57
C GLU A 273 -21.88 -14.51 -18.31
N TYR A 274 -20.92 -13.64 -18.66
CA TYR A 274 -21.08 -12.20 -18.64
C TYR A 274 -20.28 -11.58 -19.78
N GLU A 275 -20.88 -10.65 -20.53
CA GLU A 275 -20.26 -10.01 -21.69
C GLU A 275 -20.39 -8.50 -21.61
N PHE A 276 -19.38 -7.78 -22.10
CA PHE A 276 -19.39 -6.34 -22.25
C PHE A 276 -18.41 -5.88 -23.32
N ASP A 277 -18.71 -4.73 -23.94
CA ASP A 277 -17.81 -4.03 -24.86
C ASP A 277 -17.28 -2.77 -24.20
N PHE A 278 -16.08 -2.33 -24.59
CA PHE A 278 -15.53 -1.05 -24.20
C PHE A 278 -14.62 -0.48 -25.29
N SER A 279 -14.26 0.81 -25.15
CA SER A 279 -13.23 1.46 -25.96
C SER A 279 -12.13 1.97 -25.03
N GLY A 280 -10.88 1.65 -25.37
CA GLY A 280 -9.71 1.98 -24.55
C GLY A 280 -8.60 0.97 -24.71
N ASN A 281 -7.65 0.95 -23.76
CA ASN A 281 -6.52 0.02 -23.75
C ASN A 281 -6.47 -0.91 -22.53
N GLY A 282 -7.53 -0.91 -21.70
CA GLY A 282 -7.59 -1.79 -20.54
C GLY A 282 -8.90 -1.73 -19.78
N PHE A 283 -9.11 -2.73 -18.95
CA PHE A 283 -10.23 -2.79 -18.03
C PHE A 283 -9.85 -3.47 -16.72
N CYS A 284 -10.62 -3.21 -15.68
CA CYS A 284 -10.62 -3.96 -14.44
C CYS A 284 -12.06 -4.15 -13.95
N ILE A 285 -12.45 -5.40 -13.68
CA ILE A 285 -13.73 -5.74 -13.10
C ILE A 285 -13.60 -5.72 -11.58
N TRP A 286 -14.47 -4.99 -10.91
CA TRP A 286 -14.61 -5.03 -9.47
C TRP A 286 -15.84 -5.83 -9.07
N GLY A 287 -15.62 -6.88 -8.27
CA GLY A 287 -16.65 -7.80 -7.83
C GLY A 287 -16.11 -8.88 -6.92
N ASN A 288 -16.96 -9.81 -6.54
CA ASN A 288 -16.58 -10.92 -5.67
C ASN A 288 -17.47 -12.13 -5.84
N LEU A 289 -16.91 -13.31 -5.56
CA LEU A 289 -17.67 -14.55 -5.43
C LEU A 289 -18.50 -14.51 -4.14
N VAL A 290 -19.77 -14.90 -4.23
CA VAL A 290 -20.72 -14.89 -3.09
C VAL A 290 -21.30 -16.30 -2.92
N CYS A 291 -21.22 -16.85 -1.69
CA CYS A 291 -21.88 -18.08 -1.31
C CYS A 291 -23.32 -17.81 -0.85
N LEU A 292 -24.28 -18.52 -1.39
CA LEU A 292 -25.71 -18.38 -1.07
C LEU A 292 -26.19 -19.33 0.03
N ARG A 293 -25.33 -20.24 0.51
CA ARG A 293 -25.68 -21.19 1.59
C ARG A 293 -25.99 -20.42 2.88
N GLY A 294 -27.19 -20.63 3.41
CA GLY A 294 -27.64 -19.99 4.64
C GLY A 294 -27.97 -18.50 4.54
N ILE A 295 -27.85 -17.92 3.34
CA ILE A 295 -28.12 -16.50 3.08
C ILE A 295 -29.15 -16.42 1.94
N SER A 296 -30.32 -15.88 2.22
CA SER A 296 -31.26 -15.58 1.14
C SER A 296 -30.66 -14.48 0.22
N LYS A 297 -30.94 -14.55 -1.09
CA LYS A 297 -30.47 -13.55 -2.07
C LYS A 297 -30.73 -12.11 -1.61
N GLY A 298 -31.89 -11.85 -0.98
CA GLY A 298 -32.21 -10.54 -0.41
C GLY A 298 -31.45 -10.18 0.87
N TYR A 299 -30.80 -11.13 1.52
CA TYR A 299 -29.88 -10.86 2.62
C TYR A 299 -28.48 -10.52 2.11
N ALA A 300 -28.00 -11.23 1.09
CA ALA A 300 -26.74 -10.90 0.42
C ALA A 300 -26.75 -9.46 -0.12
N ASP A 301 -27.87 -9.02 -0.72
CA ASP A 301 -28.05 -7.64 -1.17
C ASP A 301 -28.04 -6.60 -0.04
N ARG A 302 -28.51 -6.97 1.16
CA ARG A 302 -28.51 -6.09 2.34
C ARG A 302 -27.17 -6.07 3.05
N VAL A 303 -26.50 -7.21 3.08
CA VAL A 303 -25.17 -7.39 3.70
C VAL A 303 -24.11 -6.63 2.91
N SER A 304 -24.19 -6.62 1.58
CA SER A 304 -23.25 -5.86 0.75
C SER A 304 -23.36 -4.35 0.89
N LYS A 305 -24.47 -3.84 1.45
CA LYS A 305 -24.71 -2.40 1.68
C LYS A 305 -24.37 -1.92 3.09
N LYS A 306 -24.09 -2.86 4.02
CA LYS A 306 -23.64 -2.54 5.38
C LYS A 306 -22.42 -3.37 5.68
N HIS A 307 -21.40 -2.77 6.31
CA HIS A 307 -20.28 -3.49 6.90
C HIS A 307 -20.83 -4.59 7.81
N VAL A 308 -20.83 -5.81 7.30
CA VAL A 308 -21.08 -6.99 8.14
C VAL A 308 -19.76 -7.29 8.82
N GLY A 309 -19.79 -7.39 10.13
CA GLY A 309 -18.62 -7.69 10.92
C GLY A 309 -17.91 -8.94 10.41
N SER A 310 -16.59 -8.91 10.45
CA SER A 310 -15.66 -9.94 10.00
C SER A 310 -16.02 -11.38 10.44
N GLU A 311 -16.75 -11.54 11.53
CA GLU A 311 -17.14 -12.84 12.11
C GLU A 311 -18.10 -13.65 11.24
N VAL A 312 -19.04 -13.00 10.53
CA VAL A 312 -19.99 -13.73 9.64
C VAL A 312 -19.31 -14.16 8.34
N PHE A 313 -18.35 -13.39 7.85
CA PHE A 313 -17.49 -13.80 6.74
C PHE A 313 -16.56 -14.93 7.16
N ALA A 314 -15.89 -14.86 8.30
CA ALA A 314 -14.95 -15.87 8.79
C ALA A 314 -15.63 -17.24 8.99
N LEU A 315 -16.81 -17.30 9.54
CA LEU A 315 -17.55 -18.56 9.75
C LEU A 315 -18.05 -19.21 8.44
N ALA A 316 -18.33 -18.42 7.42
CA ALA A 316 -18.68 -18.93 6.08
C ALA A 316 -17.46 -19.39 5.28
N GLU A 317 -16.31 -18.82 5.53
CA GLU A 317 -15.08 -18.96 4.77
C GLU A 317 -14.24 -20.19 5.18
N GLU A 318 -14.19 -20.55 6.46
CA GLU A 318 -13.34 -21.67 6.93
C GLU A 318 -13.77 -23.06 6.43
N ALA A 319 -15.00 -23.21 5.96
CA ALA A 319 -15.58 -24.52 5.63
C ALA A 319 -15.80 -24.75 4.13
N ASP A 320 -15.63 -23.76 3.25
CA ASP A 320 -15.99 -23.90 1.84
C ASP A 320 -14.79 -24.13 0.92
N PRO A 321 -14.58 -25.36 0.42
CA PRO A 321 -13.47 -25.69 -0.48
C PRO A 321 -13.71 -25.25 -1.93
N TYR A 322 -14.83 -24.59 -2.24
CA TYR A 322 -15.17 -24.24 -3.61
C TYR A 322 -14.22 -23.21 -4.20
N VAL A 323 -13.82 -23.44 -5.45
CA VAL A 323 -12.99 -22.54 -6.25
C VAL A 323 -13.67 -22.32 -7.59
N ALA A 324 -14.05 -21.10 -7.90
CA ALA A 324 -14.59 -20.77 -9.23
C ALA A 324 -13.45 -20.62 -10.24
N GLU A 325 -13.63 -21.24 -11.40
CA GLU A 325 -12.74 -21.11 -12.56
C GLU A 325 -13.47 -20.32 -13.66
N ILE A 326 -12.96 -19.13 -14.00
CA ILE A 326 -13.61 -18.23 -14.93
C ILE A 326 -12.66 -17.94 -16.09
N GLU A 327 -13.04 -18.40 -17.29
CA GLU A 327 -12.35 -18.00 -18.52
C GLU A 327 -12.66 -16.53 -18.84
N VAL A 328 -11.64 -15.80 -19.23
CA VAL A 328 -11.76 -14.43 -19.73
C VAL A 328 -11.28 -14.41 -21.16
N TRP A 329 -12.21 -14.14 -22.06
CA TRP A 329 -11.98 -14.06 -23.50
C TRP A 329 -11.97 -12.58 -23.91
N ILE A 330 -10.99 -12.16 -24.68
CA ILE A 330 -10.89 -10.81 -25.23
C ILE A 330 -10.83 -10.91 -26.75
N ASP A 331 -11.74 -10.22 -27.42
CA ASP A 331 -11.85 -10.22 -28.89
C ASP A 331 -11.93 -11.64 -29.51
N GLY A 332 -12.53 -12.57 -28.77
CA GLY A 332 -12.70 -13.95 -29.19
C GLY A 332 -11.52 -14.87 -28.88
N GLU A 333 -10.45 -14.38 -28.29
CA GLU A 333 -9.30 -15.18 -27.88
C GLU A 333 -9.27 -15.36 -26.34
N LEU A 334 -8.91 -16.56 -25.86
CA LEU A 334 -8.77 -16.84 -24.44
C LEU A 334 -7.50 -16.13 -23.89
N ASP A 335 -7.71 -15.14 -23.02
CA ASP A 335 -6.61 -14.39 -22.41
C ASP A 335 -6.13 -15.03 -21.10
N GLN A 336 -7.05 -15.34 -20.19
CA GLN A 336 -6.71 -15.88 -18.88
C GLN A 336 -7.81 -16.76 -18.30
N VAL A 337 -7.46 -17.54 -17.27
CA VAL A 337 -8.43 -18.23 -16.40
C VAL A 337 -8.26 -17.68 -14.98
N SER A 338 -9.24 -16.95 -14.52
CA SER A 338 -9.28 -16.44 -13.15
C SER A 338 -9.70 -17.54 -12.19
N ILE A 339 -8.91 -17.71 -11.14
CA ILE A 339 -9.14 -18.67 -10.05
C ILE A 339 -9.62 -17.90 -8.83
N LEU A 340 -10.86 -18.11 -8.42
CA LEU A 340 -11.52 -17.39 -7.34
C LEU A 340 -11.92 -18.38 -6.23
N PRO A 341 -11.06 -18.59 -5.21
CA PRO A 341 -11.42 -19.43 -4.09
C PRO A 341 -12.48 -18.75 -3.21
N MET A 342 -13.49 -19.53 -2.78
CA MET A 342 -14.48 -19.07 -1.80
C MET A 342 -13.87 -18.90 -0.42
N LYS A 343 -12.85 -19.71 -0.10
CA LYS A 343 -12.14 -19.67 1.18
C LYS A 343 -11.36 -18.35 1.34
N GLY A 344 -11.63 -17.63 2.40
CA GLY A 344 -11.29 -16.23 2.61
C GLY A 344 -9.86 -15.84 2.88
N THR A 345 -8.90 -16.58 2.39
CA THR A 345 -7.48 -16.19 2.46
C THR A 345 -7.03 -15.28 1.31
N SER A 346 -7.89 -15.02 0.33
CA SER A 346 -7.55 -14.13 -0.79
C SER A 346 -8.62 -13.05 -0.97
N ARG A 347 -8.24 -11.79 -0.74
CA ARG A 347 -9.03 -10.62 -1.14
C ARG A 347 -9.03 -10.50 -2.66
N LYS A 348 -9.79 -11.34 -3.38
CA LYS A 348 -10.00 -11.13 -4.81
C LYS A 348 -11.26 -10.32 -5.03
N LEU A 349 -11.10 -9.01 -5.01
CA LEU A 349 -12.14 -8.04 -5.36
C LEU A 349 -12.11 -7.70 -6.85
N GLU A 350 -11.08 -8.14 -7.56
CA GLU A 350 -10.88 -7.97 -9.01
C GLU A 350 -10.91 -9.36 -9.69
N PRO A 351 -12.11 -9.84 -10.09
CA PRO A 351 -12.24 -11.12 -10.77
C PRO A 351 -11.46 -11.23 -12.07
N ALA A 352 -11.32 -10.14 -12.80
CA ALA A 352 -10.51 -10.07 -14.00
C ALA A 352 -10.08 -8.64 -14.32
N TRP A 353 -8.89 -8.50 -14.89
CA TRP A 353 -8.37 -7.25 -15.44
C TRP A 353 -7.41 -7.52 -16.58
N LYS A 354 -7.25 -6.54 -17.46
CA LYS A 354 -6.22 -6.51 -18.49
C LYS A 354 -5.83 -5.07 -18.78
N TYR A 355 -4.55 -4.83 -18.91
CA TYR A 355 -3.97 -3.54 -19.25
C TYR A 355 -3.13 -3.65 -20.52
N LEU A 356 -2.81 -2.50 -21.14
CA LEU A 356 -1.96 -2.39 -22.31
C LEU A 356 -2.46 -3.18 -23.54
N LEU A 357 -3.77 -3.31 -23.67
CA LEU A 357 -4.37 -3.70 -24.95
C LEU A 357 -4.08 -2.61 -26.00
N PRO A 358 -4.10 -2.92 -27.30
CA PRO A 358 -4.11 -1.86 -28.32
C PRO A 358 -5.27 -0.89 -28.08
N GLU A 359 -5.01 0.42 -28.24
CA GLU A 359 -6.12 1.38 -28.09
C GLU A 359 -7.20 1.13 -29.14
N GLY A 360 -8.43 0.91 -28.71
CA GLY A 360 -9.50 0.56 -29.63
C GLY A 360 -10.77 0.06 -28.97
N ARG A 361 -11.66 -0.53 -29.79
CA ARG A 361 -12.86 -1.20 -29.29
C ARG A 361 -12.55 -2.67 -29.05
N HIS A 362 -12.95 -3.14 -27.87
CA HIS A 362 -12.77 -4.52 -27.43
C HIS A 362 -14.07 -5.14 -26.95
N SER A 363 -14.20 -6.45 -27.13
CA SER A 363 -15.24 -7.27 -26.53
C SER A 363 -14.64 -8.19 -25.47
N VAL A 364 -15.29 -8.29 -24.32
CA VAL A 364 -14.87 -9.18 -23.23
C VAL A 364 -16.01 -10.14 -22.91
N LYS A 365 -15.68 -11.43 -22.89
CA LYS A 365 -16.60 -12.49 -22.47
C LYS A 365 -15.98 -13.27 -21.31
N MET A 366 -16.71 -13.38 -20.21
CA MET A 366 -16.38 -14.24 -19.08
C MET A 366 -17.25 -15.49 -19.15
N VAL A 367 -16.64 -16.67 -18.99
CA VAL A 367 -17.33 -17.97 -18.98
C VAL A 367 -16.94 -18.76 -17.73
N TRP A 368 -17.91 -19.09 -16.91
CA TRP A 368 -17.69 -19.87 -15.70
C TRP A 368 -17.63 -21.37 -16.02
N ARG A 369 -16.47 -22.00 -15.88
CA ARG A 369 -16.23 -23.42 -16.24
C ARG A 369 -16.98 -24.41 -15.37
N ASN A 370 -17.08 -24.12 -14.08
CA ASN A 370 -17.63 -25.00 -13.04
C ASN A 370 -18.73 -24.33 -12.23
N PRO A 371 -19.75 -23.71 -12.87
CA PRO A 371 -20.76 -22.93 -12.16
C PRO A 371 -21.65 -23.83 -11.29
N ASP A 372 -21.99 -23.36 -10.11
CA ASP A 372 -23.09 -23.88 -9.29
C ASP A 372 -23.95 -22.69 -8.83
N PRO A 373 -24.82 -22.17 -9.70
CA PRO A 373 -25.59 -20.96 -9.40
C PRO A 373 -26.66 -21.18 -8.31
N SER A 374 -26.88 -22.41 -7.89
CA SER A 374 -27.72 -22.71 -6.73
C SER A 374 -27.03 -22.37 -5.41
N GLN A 375 -25.70 -22.32 -5.39
CA GLN A 375 -24.87 -22.07 -4.20
C GLN A 375 -23.97 -20.86 -4.32
N TYR A 376 -23.53 -20.49 -5.52
CA TYR A 376 -22.55 -19.43 -5.74
C TYR A 376 -22.97 -18.50 -6.88
N LEU A 377 -22.72 -17.21 -6.69
CA LEU A 377 -22.86 -16.19 -7.73
C LEU A 377 -21.62 -15.31 -7.75
N LEU A 378 -21.21 -14.86 -8.92
CA LEU A 378 -20.22 -13.80 -9.04
C LEU A 378 -20.95 -12.46 -9.13
N ARG A 379 -20.70 -11.58 -8.18
CA ARG A 379 -21.18 -10.22 -8.22
C ARG A 379 -20.21 -9.36 -9.03
N ILE A 380 -20.74 -8.55 -9.92
CA ILE A 380 -20.02 -7.53 -10.68
C ILE A 380 -20.53 -6.18 -10.22
N ASN A 381 -19.75 -5.50 -9.40
CA ASN A 381 -20.11 -4.20 -8.81
C ASN A 381 -19.87 -3.06 -9.80
N ALA A 382 -18.70 -3.07 -10.44
CA ALA A 382 -18.31 -2.05 -11.40
C ALA A 382 -17.28 -2.60 -12.39
N ILE A 383 -17.15 -1.95 -13.53
CA ILE A 383 -16.05 -2.16 -14.48
C ILE A 383 -15.38 -0.80 -14.70
N GLN A 384 -14.08 -0.76 -14.56
CA GLN A 384 -13.24 0.40 -14.83
C GLN A 384 -12.59 0.22 -16.18
N TYR A 385 -12.59 1.27 -16.99
CA TYR A 385 -11.96 1.30 -18.30
C TYR A 385 -10.79 2.27 -18.30
N TYR A 386 -9.78 1.94 -19.07
CA TYR A 386 -8.54 2.68 -19.21
C TYR A 386 -8.24 2.97 -20.67
N SER A 387 -7.47 4.02 -20.94
CA SER A 387 -7.03 4.44 -22.26
C SER A 387 -5.60 4.99 -22.18
N GLU A 388 -4.87 4.96 -23.29
CA GLU A 388 -3.60 5.67 -23.42
C GLU A 388 -3.77 7.21 -23.40
N ASN A 389 -5.00 7.69 -23.59
CA ASN A 389 -5.34 9.11 -23.62
C ASN A 389 -6.11 9.49 -22.34
N PRO A 390 -5.57 10.35 -21.46
CA PRO A 390 -6.25 10.80 -20.27
C PRO A 390 -7.52 11.61 -20.63
N VAL A 391 -8.60 11.45 -19.85
CA VAL A 391 -9.90 12.12 -20.12
C VAL A 391 -9.79 13.63 -19.96
N LYS A 392 -8.87 14.12 -19.10
CA LYS A 392 -8.60 15.56 -18.93
C LYS A 392 -7.22 15.80 -18.36
N ASP A 393 -6.47 16.70 -18.97
CA ASP A 393 -5.30 17.34 -18.35
C ASP A 393 -5.65 18.16 -17.09
N VAL A 394 -6.92 18.47 -16.90
CA VAL A 394 -7.41 19.41 -15.88
C VAL A 394 -7.41 18.83 -14.46
N TYR A 395 -7.49 17.50 -14.29
CA TYR A 395 -7.51 16.88 -12.96
C TYR A 395 -6.12 16.63 -12.38
N TYR A 396 -5.09 16.57 -13.25
CA TYR A 396 -3.76 16.16 -12.84
C TYR A 396 -2.70 17.28 -12.83
N HIS A 397 -2.99 18.47 -13.41
CA HIS A 397 -1.94 19.47 -13.67
C HIS A 397 -2.32 20.94 -13.37
N ASN A 398 -3.44 21.21 -12.69
CA ASN A 398 -3.81 22.61 -12.34
C ASN A 398 -3.70 22.89 -10.86
#